data_b04183a967ebdc5752ef50e98ddccaea
#
_entry.id   b04183a967ebdc5752ef50e98ddccaea
#
_cell.length_a   1.000
_cell.length_b   1.000
_cell.length_c   1.000
_cell.angle_alpha   90.00
_cell.angle_beta   90.00
_cell.angle_gamma   90.00
#
_symmetry.space_group_name_H-M   'P 1'
#
loop_
_entity.id
_entity.type
_entity.pdbx_description
1 polymer ?
#
loop_
_entity_poly.entity_id
_entity_poly.type
_entity_poly.pdbx_seq_one_letter_code
_entity_poly.pdbx_strand_id
1 'polypeptide(L)'
;LKHTLLMFDAFNDVQDKMNAGNAVAKELMESWANAEWFTKRNKVAESIKMTVFKVTGETNTDDLSPAPDAWSRPDIPLHARAAYKMTRDGLTPEEHGVTGPMKQIAEISAKGLPVAFVGDVVGTGSSRKSATNSVLWFFGDDIPGVPNKRGGGVCIGSKVAPIFFNTMEDAGALVFEA
;
A
#
# COMPACT_ATOMS: atom_id res chain seq x y z
N LEU A 1 13.21 -16.03 15.45
CA LEU A 1 13.19 -15.88 16.92
C LEU A 1 13.15 -14.42 17.36
N LYS A 2 14.04 -13.53 16.89
CA LYS A 2 14.03 -12.10 17.32
C LYS A 2 12.71 -11.38 17.00
N HIS A 3 12.14 -11.58 15.82
CA HIS A 3 10.86 -10.95 15.47
C HIS A 3 9.70 -11.46 16.32
N THR A 4 9.68 -12.75 16.61
CA THR A 4 8.65 -13.35 17.47
C THR A 4 8.72 -12.77 18.89
N LEU A 5 9.93 -12.64 19.46
CA LEU A 5 10.13 -12.05 20.78
C LEU A 5 9.68 -10.58 20.81
N LEU A 6 10.02 -9.78 19.79
CA LEU A 6 9.58 -8.38 19.71
C LEU A 6 8.05 -8.25 19.62
N MET A 7 7.37 -9.18 18.95
CA MET A 7 5.91 -9.20 18.90
C MET A 7 5.29 -9.51 20.27
N PHE A 8 5.87 -10.48 20.99
CA PHE A 8 5.43 -10.80 22.36
C PHE A 8 5.69 -9.64 23.32
N ASP A 9 6.85 -8.99 23.22
CA ASP A 9 7.16 -7.82 24.05
C ASP A 9 6.19 -6.67 23.80
N ALA A 10 5.86 -6.39 22.55
CA ALA A 10 4.88 -5.37 22.18
C ALA A 10 3.48 -5.71 22.70
N PHE A 11 3.05 -6.98 22.59
CA PHE A 11 1.78 -7.43 23.13
C PHE A 11 1.72 -7.29 24.65
N ASN A 12 2.76 -7.75 25.35
CA ASN A 12 2.84 -7.66 26.81
C ASN A 12 2.86 -6.20 27.27
N ASP A 13 3.56 -5.30 26.58
CA ASP A 13 3.56 -3.85 26.90
C ASP A 13 2.15 -3.25 26.80
N VAL A 14 1.39 -3.59 25.77
CA VAL A 14 -0.02 -3.15 25.64
C VAL A 14 -0.88 -3.75 26.73
N GLN A 15 -0.70 -5.03 27.06
CA GLN A 15 -1.44 -5.70 28.12
C GLN A 15 -1.14 -5.08 29.50
N ASP A 16 0.10 -4.80 29.79
CA ASP A 16 0.51 -4.16 31.05
C ASP A 16 -0.07 -2.74 31.18
N LYS A 17 -0.07 -1.98 30.09
CA LYS A 17 -0.71 -0.66 30.03
C LYS A 17 -2.23 -0.75 30.25
N MET A 18 -2.88 -1.75 29.66
CA MET A 18 -4.31 -2.00 29.89
C MET A 18 -4.57 -2.33 31.36
N ASN A 19 -3.79 -3.21 31.97
CA ASN A 19 -3.89 -3.58 33.38
C ASN A 19 -3.63 -2.39 34.32
N ALA A 20 -2.80 -1.44 33.90
CA ALA A 20 -2.56 -0.16 34.59
C ALA A 20 -3.66 0.88 34.36
N GLY A 21 -4.76 0.54 33.66
CA GLY A 21 -5.91 1.41 33.46
C GLY A 21 -5.83 2.33 32.24
N ASN A 22 -4.90 2.11 31.31
CA ASN A 22 -4.83 2.89 30.07
C ASN A 22 -6.00 2.55 29.14
N ALA A 23 -6.88 3.52 28.89
CA ALA A 23 -8.09 3.33 28.08
C ALA A 23 -7.80 2.97 26.62
N VAL A 24 -6.76 3.56 26.01
CA VAL A 24 -6.38 3.27 24.62
C VAL A 24 -5.83 1.85 24.50
N ALA A 25 -5.02 1.41 25.46
CA ALA A 25 -4.52 0.04 25.49
C ALA A 25 -5.64 -0.98 25.68
N LYS A 26 -6.65 -0.65 26.49
CA LYS A 26 -7.85 -1.48 26.66
C LYS A 26 -8.63 -1.60 25.35
N GLU A 27 -8.92 -0.49 24.69
CA GLU A 27 -9.62 -0.48 23.41
C GLU A 27 -8.88 -1.29 22.34
N LEU A 28 -7.56 -1.16 22.28
CA LEU A 28 -6.72 -1.91 21.34
C LEU A 28 -6.77 -3.42 21.63
N MET A 29 -6.67 -3.83 22.90
CA MET A 29 -6.74 -5.24 23.29
C MET A 29 -8.13 -5.83 23.01
N GLU A 30 -9.20 -5.09 23.29
CA GLU A 30 -10.57 -5.49 22.96
C GLU A 30 -10.76 -5.62 21.44
N SER A 31 -10.24 -4.69 20.66
CA SER A 31 -10.24 -4.76 19.19
C SER A 31 -9.52 -6.01 18.66
N TRP A 32 -8.39 -6.36 19.22
CA TRP A 32 -7.68 -7.59 18.86
C TRP A 32 -8.45 -8.85 19.25
N ALA A 33 -8.99 -8.88 20.48
CA ALA A 33 -9.76 -10.03 20.98
C ALA A 33 -11.03 -10.27 20.14
N ASN A 34 -11.66 -9.22 19.67
CA ASN A 34 -12.89 -9.28 18.87
C ASN A 34 -12.61 -9.35 17.36
N ALA A 35 -11.36 -9.39 16.93
CA ALA A 35 -10.95 -9.34 15.54
C ALA A 35 -11.59 -8.18 14.76
N GLU A 36 -11.72 -7.00 15.38
CA GLU A 36 -12.42 -5.85 14.80
C GLU A 36 -11.75 -5.32 13.53
N TRP A 37 -10.44 -5.43 13.46
CA TRP A 37 -9.66 -5.14 12.24
C TRP A 37 -10.09 -5.99 11.05
N PHE A 38 -10.70 -7.14 11.28
CA PHE A 38 -11.20 -8.06 10.26
C PHE A 38 -12.72 -7.92 10.05
N THR A 39 -13.48 -7.72 11.12
CA THR A 39 -14.95 -7.73 11.09
C THR A 39 -15.57 -6.35 10.88
N LYS A 40 -14.94 -5.27 11.38
CA LYS A 40 -15.40 -3.89 11.23
C LYS A 40 -14.83 -3.27 9.94
N ARG A 41 -15.37 -3.69 8.79
CA ARG A 41 -15.03 -3.07 7.51
C ARG A 41 -16.08 -2.04 7.11
N ASN A 42 -15.62 -0.91 6.62
CA ASN A 42 -16.51 0.07 6.03
C ASN A 42 -17.22 -0.53 4.80
N LYS A 43 -18.50 -0.22 4.65
CA LYS A 43 -19.21 -0.57 3.43
C LYS A 43 -18.59 0.20 2.26
N VAL A 44 -18.47 -0.49 1.12
CA VAL A 44 -18.06 0.17 -0.12
C VAL A 44 -19.13 1.18 -0.50
N ALA A 45 -18.71 2.40 -0.84
CA ALA A 45 -19.63 3.45 -1.27
C ALA A 45 -20.29 3.07 -2.63
N GLU A 46 -21.52 3.51 -2.84
CA GLU A 46 -22.23 3.28 -4.13
C GLU A 46 -21.54 3.98 -5.31
N SER A 47 -20.86 5.10 -5.03
CA SER A 47 -20.05 5.81 -6.02
C SER A 47 -18.85 6.46 -5.35
N ILE A 48 -17.70 6.44 -6.03
CA ILE A 48 -16.46 7.05 -5.55
C ILE A 48 -15.95 7.99 -6.63
N LYS A 49 -15.85 9.28 -6.30
CA LYS A 49 -15.21 10.26 -7.18
C LYS A 49 -13.71 10.28 -6.88
N MET A 50 -12.89 10.12 -7.91
CA MET A 50 -11.44 10.03 -7.75
C MET A 50 -10.68 10.70 -8.88
N THR A 51 -9.42 11.00 -8.66
CA THR A 51 -8.45 11.31 -9.70
C THR A 51 -7.73 10.03 -10.13
N VAL A 52 -7.07 10.05 -11.26
CA VAL A 52 -6.43 8.88 -11.86
C VAL A 52 -4.93 9.14 -12.04
N PHE A 53 -4.11 8.23 -11.54
CA PHE A 53 -2.72 8.09 -11.96
C PHE A 53 -2.66 6.94 -12.98
N LYS A 54 -2.58 7.32 -14.27
CA LYS A 54 -2.61 6.35 -15.36
C LYS A 54 -1.21 6.02 -15.86
N VAL A 55 -0.96 4.73 -16.05
CA VAL A 55 0.27 4.19 -16.64
C VAL A 55 -0.10 3.35 -17.85
N THR A 56 0.42 3.68 -19.01
CA THR A 56 0.20 2.94 -20.26
C THR A 56 1.17 1.76 -20.39
N GLY A 57 0.74 0.73 -21.11
CA GLY A 57 1.51 -0.48 -21.35
C GLY A 57 1.55 -1.43 -20.14
N GLU A 58 2.49 -2.36 -20.17
CA GLU A 58 2.68 -3.32 -19.10
C GLU A 58 3.39 -2.65 -17.90
N THR A 59 2.82 -2.84 -16.71
CA THR A 59 3.45 -2.56 -15.42
C THR A 59 3.77 -3.87 -14.74
N ASN A 60 5.02 -4.26 -14.72
CA ASN A 60 5.47 -5.41 -13.97
C ASN A 60 5.81 -5.05 -12.53
N THR A 61 6.02 -6.05 -11.70
CA THR A 61 6.31 -5.83 -10.28
C THR A 61 7.66 -5.17 -10.03
N ASP A 62 8.61 -5.25 -10.95
CA ASP A 62 9.90 -4.56 -10.84
C ASP A 62 9.79 -3.07 -11.21
N ASP A 63 8.81 -2.67 -12.03
CA ASP A 63 8.49 -1.25 -12.24
C ASP A 63 8.01 -0.61 -10.93
N LEU A 64 7.27 -1.35 -10.11
CA LEU A 64 6.68 -0.86 -8.87
C LEU A 64 7.58 -1.05 -7.65
N SER A 65 8.43 -2.07 -7.68
CA SER A 65 9.27 -2.48 -6.55
C SER A 65 10.56 -3.13 -7.08
N PRO A 66 11.51 -2.32 -7.58
CA PRO A 66 12.74 -2.84 -8.18
C PRO A 66 13.57 -3.67 -7.20
N ALA A 67 13.88 -4.91 -7.55
CA ALA A 67 14.64 -5.83 -6.70
C ALA A 67 16.00 -5.28 -6.24
N PRO A 68 16.78 -4.56 -7.07
CA PRO A 68 18.06 -3.97 -6.65
C PRO A 68 17.93 -2.96 -5.50
N ASP A 69 16.77 -2.34 -5.34
CA ASP A 69 16.53 -1.34 -4.29
C ASP A 69 16.18 -1.95 -2.93
N ALA A 70 15.90 -3.24 -2.85
CA ALA A 70 15.47 -3.90 -1.61
C ALA A 70 16.49 -3.80 -0.47
N TRP A 71 17.78 -3.75 -0.79
CA TRP A 71 18.86 -3.62 0.20
C TRP A 71 19.06 -2.19 0.71
N SER A 72 18.93 -1.21 -0.17
CA SER A 72 19.14 0.20 0.17
C SER A 72 17.88 0.89 0.67
N ARG A 73 16.71 0.30 0.43
CA ARG A 73 15.38 0.83 0.76
C ARG A 73 14.56 -0.24 1.50
N PRO A 74 14.88 -0.53 2.77
CA PRO A 74 14.36 -1.72 3.46
C PRO A 74 12.90 -1.59 3.95
N ASP A 75 12.33 -0.40 3.93
CA ASP A 75 10.94 -0.17 4.33
C ASP A 75 10.06 0.26 3.15
N ILE A 76 8.74 0.16 3.34
CA ILE A 76 7.75 0.46 2.31
C ILE A 76 7.86 1.91 1.81
N PRO A 77 7.90 2.95 2.67
CA PRO A 77 8.00 4.33 2.23
C PRO A 77 9.22 4.63 1.35
N LEU A 78 10.36 4.08 1.71
CA LEU A 78 11.60 4.28 0.95
C LEU A 78 11.58 3.48 -0.35
N HIS A 79 11.12 2.22 -0.30
CA HIS A 79 11.08 1.36 -1.49
C HIS A 79 10.09 1.88 -2.53
N ALA A 80 8.92 2.35 -2.11
CA ALA A 80 7.90 2.92 -2.99
C ALA A 80 8.43 4.10 -3.81
N ARG A 81 9.37 4.89 -3.29
CA ARG A 81 10.00 6.00 -4.04
C ARG A 81 10.79 5.55 -5.28
N ALA A 82 11.16 4.27 -5.36
CA ALA A 82 11.80 3.70 -6.54
C ALA A 82 10.79 3.22 -7.61
N ALA A 83 9.50 3.26 -7.33
CA ALA A 83 8.48 2.92 -8.34
C ALA A 83 8.59 3.83 -9.55
N TYR A 84 8.66 3.22 -10.75
CA TYR A 84 8.83 3.94 -12.01
C TYR A 84 10.07 4.86 -12.07
N LYS A 85 11.16 4.47 -11.45
CA LYS A 85 12.42 5.22 -11.47
C LYS A 85 13.09 5.27 -12.86
N MET A 86 12.62 4.48 -13.81
CA MET A 86 13.04 4.52 -15.20
C MET A 86 12.01 5.29 -16.03
N THR A 87 12.50 6.05 -17.01
CA THR A 87 11.63 6.83 -17.91
C THR A 87 10.70 5.92 -18.70
N ARG A 88 9.44 6.26 -18.79
CA ARG A 88 8.44 5.66 -19.67
C ARG A 88 7.41 6.70 -20.11
N ASP A 89 6.64 6.38 -21.13
CA ASP A 89 5.66 7.30 -21.71
C ASP A 89 4.66 7.81 -20.67
N GLY A 90 4.52 9.12 -20.61
CA GLY A 90 3.62 9.79 -19.67
C GLY A 90 4.13 9.87 -18.22
N LEU A 91 5.26 9.26 -17.89
CA LEU A 91 5.89 9.31 -16.57
C LEU A 91 7.34 9.78 -16.69
N THR A 92 7.65 10.82 -15.94
CA THR A 92 9.02 11.33 -15.84
C THR A 92 9.52 11.15 -14.41
N PRO A 93 10.55 10.33 -14.19
CA PRO A 93 11.13 10.17 -12.85
C PRO A 93 11.71 11.49 -12.37
N GLU A 94 11.64 11.73 -11.06
CA GLU A 94 12.24 12.92 -10.45
C GLU A 94 13.76 12.89 -10.55
N GLU A 95 14.35 11.71 -10.37
CA GLU A 95 15.77 11.44 -10.60
C GLU A 95 15.92 10.05 -11.25
N HIS A 96 16.34 10.03 -12.50
CA HIS A 96 16.45 8.81 -13.29
C HIS A 96 17.31 7.74 -12.58
N GLY A 97 16.77 6.54 -12.45
CA GLY A 97 17.44 5.41 -11.76
C GLY A 97 17.43 5.47 -10.24
N VAL A 98 16.90 6.54 -9.62
CA VAL A 98 16.88 6.74 -8.17
C VAL A 98 15.46 6.87 -7.63
N THR A 99 14.67 7.84 -8.11
CA THR A 99 13.29 8.08 -7.68
C THR A 99 12.36 8.21 -8.86
N GLY A 100 11.14 7.70 -8.69
CA GLY A 100 10.08 7.77 -9.68
C GLY A 100 9.40 9.14 -9.77
N PRO A 101 8.21 9.22 -10.37
CA PRO A 101 7.49 10.46 -10.66
C PRO A 101 6.81 11.05 -9.40
N MET A 102 7.58 11.33 -8.37
CA MET A 102 7.07 11.77 -7.06
C MET A 102 6.31 13.09 -7.12
N LYS A 103 6.79 14.06 -7.91
CA LYS A 103 6.12 15.35 -8.09
C LYS A 103 4.77 15.19 -8.77
N GLN A 104 4.73 14.38 -9.84
CA GLN A 104 3.49 14.09 -10.57
C GLN A 104 2.44 13.43 -9.66
N ILE A 105 2.85 12.46 -8.84
CA ILE A 105 1.97 11.82 -7.86
C ILE A 105 1.48 12.83 -6.82
N ALA A 106 2.37 13.66 -6.29
CA ALA A 106 2.03 14.69 -5.31
C ALA A 106 1.05 15.73 -5.87
N GLU A 107 1.23 16.18 -7.12
CA GLU A 107 0.33 17.10 -7.80
C GLU A 107 -1.07 16.52 -8.00
N ILE A 108 -1.16 15.23 -8.34
CA ILE A 108 -2.44 14.53 -8.47
C ILE A 108 -3.13 14.42 -7.10
N SER A 109 -2.39 14.03 -6.08
CA SER A 109 -2.89 13.90 -4.70
C SER A 109 -3.33 15.23 -4.10
N ALA A 110 -2.66 16.33 -4.45
CA ALA A 110 -2.99 17.68 -3.98
C ALA A 110 -4.38 18.18 -4.45
N LYS A 111 -5.02 17.50 -5.41
CA LYS A 111 -6.39 17.80 -5.85
C LYS A 111 -7.45 17.44 -4.79
N GLY A 112 -7.06 16.77 -3.70
CA GLY A 112 -7.93 16.48 -2.55
C GLY A 112 -8.97 15.38 -2.79
N LEU A 113 -8.85 14.63 -3.88
CA LEU A 113 -9.65 13.43 -4.13
C LEU A 113 -8.79 12.17 -3.96
N PRO A 114 -9.39 11.03 -3.60
CA PRO A 114 -8.69 9.75 -3.66
C PRO A 114 -8.09 9.54 -5.06
N VAL A 115 -6.95 8.88 -5.13
CA VAL A 115 -6.27 8.62 -6.40
C VAL A 115 -6.38 7.13 -6.72
N ALA A 116 -6.92 6.79 -7.89
CA ALA A 116 -6.88 5.44 -8.41
C ALA A 116 -5.60 5.21 -9.22
N PHE A 117 -4.95 4.06 -9.01
CA PHE A 117 -3.96 3.56 -9.93
C PHE A 117 -4.65 2.89 -11.13
N VAL A 118 -4.32 3.31 -12.34
CA VAL A 118 -4.91 2.77 -13.56
C VAL A 118 -3.81 2.35 -14.55
N GLY A 119 -3.86 1.10 -15.02
CA GLY A 119 -2.91 0.57 -15.97
C GLY A 119 -3.55 -0.28 -17.07
N ASP A 120 -2.80 -0.61 -18.11
CA ASP A 120 -3.29 -1.52 -19.14
C ASP A 120 -3.10 -2.97 -18.69
N VAL A 121 -1.87 -3.42 -18.47
CA VAL A 121 -1.54 -4.73 -17.90
C VAL A 121 -0.75 -4.52 -16.61
N VAL A 122 -1.27 -5.00 -15.49
CA VAL A 122 -0.74 -4.65 -14.16
C VAL A 122 -0.32 -5.87 -13.36
N GLY A 123 0.85 -5.78 -12.71
CA GLY A 123 1.26 -6.70 -11.67
C GLY A 123 1.87 -8.02 -12.15
N THR A 124 2.33 -8.09 -13.39
CA THR A 124 3.13 -9.21 -13.89
C THR A 124 4.47 -9.29 -13.14
N GLY A 125 5.06 -10.48 -13.06
CA GLY A 125 6.32 -10.70 -12.34
C GLY A 125 6.16 -11.34 -10.97
N SER A 126 7.21 -11.34 -10.15
CA SER A 126 7.27 -12.15 -8.92
C SER A 126 7.18 -11.36 -7.60
N SER A 127 7.58 -10.09 -7.56
CA SER A 127 7.66 -9.26 -6.34
C SER A 127 6.32 -8.65 -5.93
N ARG A 128 5.25 -9.43 -5.90
CA ARG A 128 3.86 -8.95 -5.81
C ARG A 128 3.53 -8.21 -4.53
N LYS A 129 3.98 -8.71 -3.36
CA LYS A 129 3.71 -8.07 -2.07
C LYS A 129 4.36 -6.69 -1.97
N SER A 130 5.62 -6.56 -2.36
CA SER A 130 6.32 -5.28 -2.34
C SER A 130 5.76 -4.32 -3.38
N ALA A 131 5.40 -4.80 -4.57
CA ALA A 131 4.74 -4.00 -5.60
C ALA A 131 3.37 -3.48 -5.13
N THR A 132 2.55 -4.34 -4.49
CA THR A 132 1.30 -3.93 -3.85
C THR A 132 1.55 -2.85 -2.80
N ASN A 133 2.51 -3.06 -1.91
CA ASN A 133 2.85 -2.06 -0.89
C ASN A 133 3.29 -0.73 -1.50
N SER A 134 4.03 -0.72 -2.61
CA SER A 134 4.42 0.51 -3.31
C SER A 134 3.21 1.25 -3.89
N VAL A 135 2.27 0.55 -4.52
CA VAL A 135 1.03 1.15 -5.02
C VAL A 135 0.20 1.72 -3.86
N LEU A 136 0.00 0.95 -2.81
CA LEU A 136 -0.81 1.38 -1.67
C LEU A 136 -0.15 2.49 -0.87
N TRP A 137 1.19 2.58 -0.86
CA TRP A 137 1.88 3.69 -0.23
C TRP A 137 1.47 5.04 -0.83
N PHE A 138 1.24 5.10 -2.13
CA PHE A 138 0.82 6.32 -2.82
C PHE A 138 -0.68 6.51 -2.88
N PHE A 139 -1.45 5.43 -3.00
CA PHE A 139 -2.86 5.48 -3.36
C PHE A 139 -3.80 4.83 -2.35
N GLY A 140 -3.27 4.30 -1.25
CA GLY A 140 -4.03 3.74 -0.14
C GLY A 140 -4.16 4.68 1.05
N ASP A 141 -4.85 4.22 2.06
CA ASP A 141 -5.13 4.92 3.31
C ASP A 141 -4.23 4.42 4.45
N ASP A 142 -3.96 5.31 5.41
CA ASP A 142 -3.22 4.94 6.61
C ASP A 142 -4.01 3.92 7.44
N ILE A 143 -3.31 2.91 7.93
CA ILE A 143 -3.89 1.90 8.82
C ILE A 143 -3.67 2.36 10.27
N PRO A 144 -4.72 2.58 11.06
CA PRO A 144 -4.58 3.02 12.45
C PRO A 144 -3.65 2.12 13.26
N GLY A 145 -2.65 2.71 13.89
CA GLY A 145 -1.67 1.98 14.70
C GLY A 145 -0.62 1.19 13.92
N VAL A 146 -0.61 1.25 12.60
CA VAL A 146 0.38 0.56 11.75
C VAL A 146 1.18 1.58 10.95
N PRO A 147 2.36 2.01 11.43
CA PRO A 147 3.19 2.95 10.70
C PRO A 147 3.80 2.31 9.43
N ASN A 148 4.15 3.16 8.47
CA ASN A 148 4.88 2.79 7.25
C ASN A 148 4.20 1.73 6.38
N LYS A 149 2.88 1.53 6.54
CA LYS A 149 2.06 0.66 5.70
C LYS A 149 0.68 1.27 5.49
N ARG A 150 0.17 1.14 4.29
CA ARG A 150 -1.17 1.56 3.91
C ARG A 150 -1.97 0.40 3.36
N GLY A 151 -3.29 0.50 3.42
CA GLY A 151 -4.24 -0.45 2.86
C GLY A 151 -5.33 0.28 2.07
N GLY A 152 -6.29 -0.45 1.55
CA GLY A 152 -7.37 0.15 0.77
C GLY A 152 -6.92 0.61 -0.63
N GLY A 153 -7.46 1.73 -1.09
CA GLY A 153 -7.15 2.27 -2.41
C GLY A 153 -7.91 1.58 -3.55
N VAL A 154 -7.68 2.08 -4.78
CA VAL A 154 -8.33 1.57 -5.99
C VAL A 154 -7.29 1.28 -7.07
N CYS A 155 -7.36 0.09 -7.65
CA CYS A 155 -6.54 -0.34 -8.77
C CYS A 155 -7.43 -0.81 -9.92
N ILE A 156 -7.25 -0.24 -11.11
CA ILE A 156 -8.01 -0.60 -12.32
C ILE A 156 -7.00 -0.99 -13.40
N GLY A 157 -7.24 -2.13 -14.03
CA GLY A 157 -6.43 -2.59 -15.17
C GLY A 157 -7.28 -3.17 -16.26
N SER A 158 -6.86 -3.08 -17.53
CA SER A 158 -7.48 -3.89 -18.57
C SER A 158 -7.19 -5.37 -18.36
N LYS A 159 -6.03 -5.66 -17.75
CA LYS A 159 -5.66 -6.96 -17.19
C LYS A 159 -4.88 -6.77 -15.90
N VAL A 160 -5.20 -7.56 -14.88
CA VAL A 160 -4.43 -7.59 -13.63
C VAL A 160 -3.95 -9.01 -13.37
N ALA A 161 -2.65 -9.18 -13.16
CA ALA A 161 -2.08 -10.50 -12.91
C ALA A 161 -2.73 -11.14 -11.65
N PRO A 162 -3.22 -12.39 -11.71
CA PRO A 162 -4.11 -12.95 -10.68
C PRO A 162 -3.56 -12.89 -9.25
N ILE A 163 -2.27 -13.15 -9.07
CA ILE A 163 -1.68 -13.11 -7.73
C ILE A 163 -1.50 -11.67 -7.25
N PHE A 164 -1.23 -10.71 -8.13
CA PHE A 164 -1.20 -9.30 -7.78
C PHE A 164 -2.60 -8.81 -7.41
N PHE A 165 -3.62 -9.20 -8.19
CA PHE A 165 -5.02 -8.94 -7.92
C PHE A 165 -5.40 -9.38 -6.49
N ASN A 166 -5.21 -10.66 -6.17
CA ASN A 166 -5.52 -11.19 -4.84
C ASN A 166 -4.72 -10.50 -3.73
N THR A 167 -3.45 -10.16 -3.97
CA THR A 167 -2.62 -9.47 -2.97
C THR A 167 -3.12 -8.05 -2.70
N MET A 168 -3.63 -7.36 -3.71
CA MET A 168 -4.27 -6.05 -3.56
C MET A 168 -5.58 -6.16 -2.77
N GLU A 169 -6.43 -7.15 -3.07
CA GLU A 169 -7.67 -7.41 -2.33
C GLU A 169 -7.38 -7.76 -0.86
N ASP A 170 -6.39 -8.63 -0.59
CA ASP A 170 -5.95 -8.98 0.77
C ASP A 170 -5.50 -7.74 1.57
N ALA A 171 -4.98 -6.74 0.89
CA ALA A 171 -4.61 -5.45 1.47
C ALA A 171 -5.80 -4.46 1.58
N GLY A 172 -7.01 -4.88 1.21
CA GLY A 172 -8.24 -4.10 1.30
C GLY A 172 -8.50 -3.17 0.12
N ALA A 173 -7.75 -3.27 -0.96
CA ALA A 173 -7.96 -2.47 -2.15
C ALA A 173 -9.17 -2.94 -2.95
N LEU A 174 -9.81 -2.01 -3.65
CA LEU A 174 -10.78 -2.32 -4.69
C LEU A 174 -10.03 -2.52 -6.01
N VAL A 175 -10.12 -3.72 -6.56
CA VAL A 175 -9.43 -4.08 -7.80
C VAL A 175 -10.46 -4.39 -8.89
N PHE A 176 -10.27 -3.80 -10.06
CA PHE A 176 -11.19 -3.97 -11.19
C PHE A 176 -10.41 -4.27 -12.47
N GLU A 177 -10.97 -5.15 -13.29
CA GLU A 177 -10.61 -5.29 -14.70
C GLU A 177 -11.68 -4.62 -15.56
N ALA A 178 -11.26 -3.69 -16.45
CA ALA A 178 -12.15 -2.90 -17.32
C ALA A 178 -11.51 -2.60 -18.67
#